data_9124cdc917d366e646ed3f2af6701759
#
_entry.id   9124cdc917d366e646ed3f2af6701759
#
_cell.length_a   1.000
_cell.length_b   1.000
_cell.length_c   1.000
_cell.angle_alpha   90.00
_cell.angle_beta   90.00
_cell.angle_gamma   90.00
#
_symmetry.space_group_name_H-M   'P 1'
#
loop_
_entity.id
_entity.type
_entity.pdbx_description
1 polymer ?
#
loop_
_entity_poly.entity_id
_entity_poly.type
_entity_poly.pdbx_seq_one_letter_code
_entity_poly.pdbx_strand_id
1 'polypeptide(L)'
;MNRRDFLRRMTLVGIGAALFPFFPDAAEASWYIPSALPGVTIKPTYLSFGALENRFVTDCIVIHHIGNTNADVSAATVHEWHLHNGWAGIGYHFLVRKDGTIEEGRPMGTVGAHVYGENRHTVGINIVGNFEDAVPTEAQKHSAAHLIAALCTVYQLDPIWGVTVKGHRDFNATACPGRYLYAELPEIVEEARVYYGSDELQTERLRIMQQERAEQEQQRARMRTRMEAAQNKNGRPS
;
A
#
# COMPACT_ATOMS: atom_id res chain seq x y z
N MET A 1 3.09 19.80 5.41
CA MET A 1 4.22 19.51 4.49
C MET A 1 4.15 18.02 4.21
N ASN A 2 3.77 17.60 2.98
CA ASN A 2 3.54 16.21 2.68
C ASN A 2 4.87 15.46 2.45
N ARG A 3 4.86 14.11 2.47
CA ARG A 3 6.04 13.24 2.27
C ARG A 3 6.81 13.54 0.97
N ARG A 4 6.12 13.98 -0.09
CA ARG A 4 6.73 14.40 -1.37
C ARG A 4 7.59 15.64 -1.22
N ASP A 5 7.15 16.62 -0.43
CA ASP A 5 7.90 17.87 -0.21
C ASP A 5 9.14 17.64 0.65
N PHE A 6 9.08 16.67 1.56
CA PHE A 6 10.23 16.28 2.38
C PHE A 6 11.32 15.60 1.54
N LEU A 7 10.94 14.65 0.67
CA LEU A 7 11.90 13.96 -0.21
C LEU A 7 12.46 14.87 -1.31
N ARG A 8 11.66 15.78 -1.89
CA ARG A 8 12.14 16.76 -2.87
C ARG A 8 13.11 17.80 -2.28
N ARG A 9 12.96 18.15 -1.01
CA ARG A 9 13.88 19.09 -0.35
C ARG A 9 15.21 18.48 0.04
N MET A 10 15.29 17.16 0.20
CA MET A 10 16.56 16.45 0.42
C MET A 10 17.43 16.33 -0.83
N THR A 11 16.86 16.48 -2.03
CA THR A 11 17.59 16.39 -3.32
C THR A 11 18.13 17.74 -3.82
N LEU A 12 17.88 18.85 -3.14
CA LEU A 12 18.23 20.21 -3.63
C LEU A 12 19.29 20.95 -2.82
N VAL A 13 20.01 20.27 -1.92
CA VAL A 13 21.20 20.85 -1.30
C VAL A 13 22.43 20.09 -1.79
N GLY A 14 22.85 20.44 -3.01
CA GLY A 14 24.17 20.08 -3.50
C GLY A 14 25.23 20.91 -2.80
N ILE A 15 26.02 20.30 -1.93
CA ILE A 15 27.40 20.70 -1.63
C ILE A 15 28.17 19.43 -1.27
N GLY A 16 29.18 19.21 -2.03
CA GLY A 16 30.42 18.51 -1.90
C GLY A 16 30.59 17.33 -0.93
N ALA A 17 30.96 16.21 -1.52
CA ALA A 17 31.90 15.18 -1.04
C ALA A 17 31.76 14.67 0.40
N ALA A 18 31.50 13.35 0.46
CA ALA A 18 31.85 12.47 1.57
C ALA A 18 31.12 12.71 2.91
N LEU A 19 29.89 12.20 2.99
CA LEU A 19 29.29 11.64 4.19
C LEU A 19 28.04 10.83 3.79
N PHE A 20 28.25 9.68 3.16
CA PHE A 20 27.34 8.57 3.33
C PHE A 20 27.80 7.81 4.57
N PRO A 21 27.17 8.05 5.71
CA PRO A 21 27.15 7.01 6.69
C PRO A 21 25.73 6.73 7.13
N PHE A 22 25.43 5.48 7.21
CA PHE A 22 24.34 4.94 7.99
C PHE A 22 22.94 5.23 7.45
N PHE A 23 22.51 4.41 6.50
CA PHE A 23 21.16 3.88 6.64
C PHE A 23 21.17 3.02 7.91
N PRO A 24 20.37 3.34 8.95
CA PRO A 24 20.18 2.41 10.05
C PRO A 24 19.71 1.10 9.45
N ASP A 25 20.20 0.01 10.00
CA ASP A 25 19.81 -1.36 9.65
C ASP A 25 18.34 -1.40 9.25
N ALA A 26 18.04 -1.95 8.09
CA ALA A 26 16.66 -2.07 7.56
C ALA A 26 15.73 -2.88 8.49
N ALA A 27 16.27 -3.43 9.58
CA ALA A 27 15.54 -4.12 10.63
C ALA A 27 14.82 -3.18 11.62
N GLU A 28 15.14 -1.88 11.68
CA GLU A 28 14.51 -0.95 12.65
C GLU A 28 13.52 0.05 12.01
N ALA A 29 13.38 0.10 10.71
CA ALA A 29 12.30 0.82 10.06
C ALA A 29 11.06 -0.07 10.00
N SER A 30 10.56 -0.49 11.16
CA SER A 30 9.20 -1.01 11.29
C SER A 30 8.25 0.15 10.98
N TRP A 31 7.96 0.33 9.68
CA TRP A 31 6.84 1.16 9.28
C TRP A 31 5.61 0.55 9.94
N TYR A 32 4.99 1.30 10.81
CA TYR A 32 3.75 0.89 11.44
C TYR A 32 2.73 0.56 10.34
N ILE A 33 2.61 -0.73 10.05
CA ILE A 33 1.50 -1.28 9.31
C ILE A 33 0.52 -1.71 10.39
N PRO A 34 -0.65 -1.05 10.51
CA PRO A 34 -1.64 -1.47 11.47
C PRO A 34 -1.92 -2.96 11.28
N SER A 35 -2.01 -3.70 12.37
CA SER A 35 -2.43 -5.11 12.36
C SER A 35 -3.87 -5.27 11.85
N ALA A 36 -4.59 -4.17 11.71
CA ALA A 36 -5.93 -4.08 11.14
C ALA A 36 -6.09 -2.78 10.36
N LEU A 37 -6.77 -2.82 9.23
CA LEU A 37 -7.20 -1.63 8.51
C LEU A 37 -8.43 -1.03 9.20
N PRO A 38 -8.48 0.30 9.42
CA PRO A 38 -9.59 0.93 10.12
C PRO A 38 -10.90 0.78 9.32
N GLY A 39 -11.99 0.42 10.00
CA GLY A 39 -13.32 0.27 9.40
C GLY A 39 -13.50 -0.92 8.46
N VAL A 40 -12.49 -1.83 8.36
CA VAL A 40 -12.52 -2.96 7.42
C VAL A 40 -12.11 -4.26 8.11
N THR A 41 -12.90 -5.31 7.90
CA THR A 41 -12.55 -6.65 8.35
C THR A 41 -11.80 -7.39 7.25
N ILE A 42 -10.55 -7.76 7.51
CA ILE A 42 -9.71 -8.56 6.62
C ILE A 42 -9.65 -9.99 7.15
N LYS A 43 -9.99 -10.95 6.29
CA LYS A 43 -9.86 -12.38 6.59
C LYS A 43 -8.41 -12.82 6.40
N PRO A 44 -7.70 -13.24 7.46
CA PRO A 44 -6.33 -13.71 7.33
C PRO A 44 -6.28 -15.03 6.54
N THR A 45 -5.22 -15.24 5.77
CA THR A 45 -5.06 -16.41 4.90
C THR A 45 -3.86 -17.28 5.27
N TYR A 46 -2.93 -16.77 6.05
CA TYR A 46 -1.73 -17.47 6.51
C TYR A 46 -0.91 -18.11 5.37
N LEU A 47 -0.83 -17.44 4.21
CA LEU A 47 -0.09 -17.91 3.04
C LEU A 47 1.42 -17.85 3.27
N SER A 48 2.13 -18.83 2.73
CA SER A 48 3.59 -18.89 2.79
C SER A 48 4.22 -18.36 1.51
N PHE A 49 5.09 -17.37 1.64
CA PHE A 49 5.73 -16.69 0.50
C PHE A 49 7.19 -17.08 0.36
N GLY A 50 7.71 -17.03 -0.87
CA GLY A 50 9.14 -16.95 -1.11
C GLY A 50 9.73 -15.62 -0.64
N ALA A 51 10.95 -15.29 -1.06
CA ALA A 51 11.58 -14.03 -0.70
C ALA A 51 10.75 -12.83 -1.20
N LEU A 52 10.41 -11.92 -0.31
CA LEU A 52 9.69 -10.68 -0.59
C LEU A 52 10.58 -9.47 -0.31
N GLU A 53 10.41 -8.42 -1.10
CA GLU A 53 11.09 -7.14 -0.91
C GLU A 53 10.17 -6.17 -0.14
N ASN A 54 10.74 -5.38 0.78
CA ASN A 54 9.98 -4.36 1.51
C ASN A 54 9.60 -3.19 0.61
N ARG A 55 8.36 -2.70 0.74
CA ARG A 55 7.87 -1.53 0.05
C ARG A 55 7.90 -0.32 0.99
N PHE A 56 8.65 0.71 0.60
CA PHE A 56 8.90 1.90 1.44
C PHE A 56 8.02 3.10 1.10
N VAL A 57 7.38 3.10 -0.04
CA VAL A 57 6.51 4.19 -0.50
C VAL A 57 5.21 3.60 -1.02
N THR A 58 4.10 4.25 -0.72
CA THR A 58 2.81 3.96 -1.35
C THR A 58 2.17 5.28 -1.76
N ASP A 59 1.90 5.44 -3.04
CA ASP A 59 1.25 6.63 -3.59
C ASP A 59 0.08 6.29 -4.51
N CYS A 60 -0.16 5.01 -4.78
CA CYS A 60 -1.27 4.58 -5.61
C CYS A 60 -1.82 3.20 -5.21
N ILE A 61 -3.12 3.05 -5.33
CA ILE A 61 -3.86 1.80 -5.23
C ILE A 61 -4.28 1.39 -6.64
N VAL A 62 -4.01 0.12 -7.00
CA VAL A 62 -4.31 -0.39 -8.34
C VAL A 62 -5.35 -1.50 -8.26
N ILE A 63 -6.41 -1.34 -9.04
CA ILE A 63 -7.53 -2.28 -9.09
C ILE A 63 -7.33 -3.26 -10.24
N HIS A 64 -7.51 -4.54 -9.93
CA HIS A 64 -7.38 -5.67 -10.83
C HIS A 64 -8.62 -6.56 -10.83
N HIS A 65 -8.71 -7.43 -11.79
CA HIS A 65 -9.61 -8.59 -11.81
C HIS A 65 -8.83 -9.89 -12.04
N ILE A 66 -9.48 -11.03 -11.80
CA ILE A 66 -8.90 -12.34 -12.12
C ILE A 66 -8.79 -12.54 -13.64
N GLY A 67 -9.82 -12.18 -14.39
CA GLY A 67 -9.83 -12.13 -15.86
C GLY A 67 -10.06 -13.46 -16.58
N ASN A 68 -9.67 -14.60 -16.00
CA ASN A 68 -9.75 -15.90 -16.64
C ASN A 68 -10.93 -16.77 -16.17
N THR A 69 -11.68 -16.33 -15.18
CA THR A 69 -12.83 -17.08 -14.63
C THR A 69 -13.82 -16.16 -13.94
N ASN A 70 -15.10 -16.57 -13.95
CA ASN A 70 -16.16 -15.99 -13.13
C ASN A 70 -16.45 -16.82 -11.87
N ALA A 71 -15.70 -17.91 -11.60
CA ALA A 71 -15.80 -18.62 -10.35
C ALA A 71 -15.34 -17.74 -9.18
N ASP A 72 -15.91 -17.99 -7.99
CA ASP A 72 -15.50 -17.32 -6.77
C ASP A 72 -14.25 -18.01 -6.20
N VAL A 73 -13.08 -17.50 -6.57
CA VAL A 73 -11.79 -18.07 -6.18
C VAL A 73 -11.21 -17.38 -4.95
N SER A 74 -10.52 -18.13 -4.08
CA SER A 74 -9.90 -17.61 -2.87
C SER A 74 -8.49 -17.06 -3.14
N ALA A 75 -7.97 -16.25 -2.19
CA ALA A 75 -6.58 -15.81 -2.21
C ALA A 75 -5.60 -17.00 -2.21
N ALA A 76 -5.93 -18.09 -1.50
CA ALA A 76 -5.13 -19.32 -1.52
C ALA A 76 -5.08 -19.94 -2.92
N THR A 77 -6.20 -19.98 -3.63
CA THR A 77 -6.25 -20.48 -5.02
C THR A 77 -5.39 -19.63 -5.95
N VAL A 78 -5.50 -18.31 -5.87
CA VAL A 78 -4.68 -17.38 -6.68
C VAL A 78 -3.20 -17.48 -6.29
N HIS A 79 -2.91 -17.69 -5.02
CA HIS A 79 -1.55 -17.90 -4.52
C HIS A 79 -0.90 -19.13 -5.18
N GLU A 80 -1.61 -20.26 -5.22
CA GLU A 80 -1.14 -21.47 -5.90
C GLU A 80 -0.90 -21.25 -7.39
N TRP A 81 -1.79 -20.53 -8.08
CA TRP A 81 -1.57 -20.20 -9.50
C TRP A 81 -0.30 -19.38 -9.71
N HIS A 82 -0.03 -18.41 -8.83
CA HIS A 82 1.14 -17.58 -8.94
C HIS A 82 2.44 -18.32 -8.56
N LEU A 83 2.38 -19.25 -7.60
CA LEU A 83 3.51 -20.16 -7.32
C LEU A 83 3.84 -21.05 -8.51
N HIS A 84 2.81 -21.59 -9.21
CA HIS A 84 3.03 -22.39 -10.44
C HIS A 84 3.63 -21.56 -11.59
N ASN A 85 3.43 -20.24 -11.60
CA ASN A 85 4.10 -19.32 -12.52
C ASN A 85 5.56 -18.99 -12.10
N GLY A 86 6.07 -19.56 -11.02
CA GLY A 86 7.40 -19.30 -10.50
C GLY A 86 7.51 -18.01 -9.67
N TRP A 87 6.39 -17.42 -9.27
CA TRP A 87 6.36 -16.23 -8.43
C TRP A 87 6.50 -16.61 -6.95
N ALA A 88 6.82 -15.62 -6.11
CA ALA A 88 6.96 -15.82 -4.66
C ALA A 88 5.61 -16.07 -3.93
N GLY A 89 4.50 -16.17 -4.65
CA GLY A 89 3.14 -16.30 -4.17
C GLY A 89 2.21 -15.26 -4.80
N ILE A 90 0.98 -15.10 -4.27
CA ILE A 90 0.01 -14.14 -4.78
C ILE A 90 0.62 -12.75 -4.92
N GLY A 91 0.38 -12.09 -6.07
CA GLY A 91 0.96 -10.79 -6.39
C GLY A 91 0.17 -9.61 -5.81
N TYR A 92 -1.12 -9.82 -5.52
CA TYR A 92 -2.03 -8.82 -4.98
C TYR A 92 -1.94 -8.75 -3.46
N HIS A 93 -2.14 -7.56 -2.88
CA HIS A 93 -2.14 -7.38 -1.41
C HIS A 93 -3.48 -7.76 -0.80
N PHE A 94 -4.56 -7.57 -1.54
CA PHE A 94 -5.92 -7.91 -1.12
C PHE A 94 -6.69 -8.55 -2.27
N LEU A 95 -7.63 -9.43 -1.90
CA LEU A 95 -8.55 -10.06 -2.80
C LEU A 95 -9.98 -9.88 -2.28
N VAL A 96 -10.87 -9.33 -3.11
CA VAL A 96 -12.29 -9.12 -2.77
C VAL A 96 -13.12 -10.20 -3.47
N ARG A 97 -13.71 -11.08 -2.63
CA ARG A 97 -14.55 -12.20 -3.06
C ARG A 97 -15.91 -11.71 -3.57
N LYS A 98 -16.67 -12.58 -4.24
CA LYS A 98 -17.99 -12.24 -4.80
C LYS A 98 -19.02 -11.83 -3.76
N ASP A 99 -18.91 -12.34 -2.56
CA ASP A 99 -19.76 -12.00 -1.40
C ASP A 99 -19.30 -10.72 -0.66
N GLY A 100 -18.22 -10.08 -1.13
CA GLY A 100 -17.61 -8.92 -0.49
C GLY A 100 -16.57 -9.26 0.57
N THR A 101 -16.34 -10.53 0.91
CA THR A 101 -15.26 -10.92 1.83
C THR A 101 -13.92 -10.41 1.29
N ILE A 102 -13.17 -9.70 2.11
CA ILE A 102 -11.82 -9.24 1.78
C ILE A 102 -10.83 -10.22 2.39
N GLU A 103 -10.05 -10.88 1.56
CA GLU A 103 -9.01 -11.81 1.98
C GLU A 103 -7.63 -11.14 1.90
N GLU A 104 -6.79 -11.41 2.91
CA GLU A 104 -5.39 -11.03 2.88
C GLU A 104 -4.67 -11.76 1.76
N GLY A 105 -3.84 -11.04 1.01
CA GLY A 105 -2.96 -11.59 -0.01
C GLY A 105 -1.50 -11.46 0.40
N ARG A 106 -0.70 -10.78 -0.43
CA ARG A 106 0.69 -10.47 -0.13
C ARG A 106 0.78 -9.46 1.02
N PRO A 107 1.71 -9.64 1.97
CA PRO A 107 1.84 -8.71 3.09
C PRO A 107 1.92 -7.24 2.65
N MET A 108 1.14 -6.39 3.29
CA MET A 108 0.87 -5.01 2.89
C MET A 108 2.13 -4.13 2.78
N GLY A 109 3.17 -4.41 3.57
CA GLY A 109 4.45 -3.70 3.55
C GLY A 109 5.45 -4.19 2.51
N THR A 110 5.08 -5.12 1.64
CA THR A 110 5.99 -5.68 0.65
C THR A 110 5.69 -5.21 -0.77
N VAL A 111 6.69 -5.31 -1.64
CA VAL A 111 6.54 -5.03 -3.07
C VAL A 111 5.63 -6.08 -3.69
N GLY A 112 4.58 -5.65 -4.38
CA GLY A 112 3.64 -6.51 -5.08
C GLY A 112 4.25 -7.20 -6.31
N ALA A 113 3.44 -8.04 -6.97
CA ALA A 113 3.72 -8.57 -8.29
C ALA A 113 2.41 -8.52 -9.11
N HIS A 114 1.91 -7.30 -9.37
CA HIS A 114 0.60 -7.07 -9.98
C HIS A 114 0.61 -6.03 -11.11
N VAL A 115 1.57 -5.09 -11.13
CA VAL A 115 1.74 -4.07 -12.18
C VAL A 115 3.20 -3.99 -12.56
N TYR A 116 3.54 -4.40 -13.77
CA TYR A 116 4.92 -4.35 -14.23
C TYR A 116 5.46 -2.92 -14.24
N GLY A 117 6.61 -2.72 -13.59
CA GLY A 117 7.28 -1.42 -13.47
C GLY A 117 6.85 -0.59 -12.25
N GLU A 118 5.66 -0.80 -11.70
CA GLU A 118 5.03 0.08 -10.71
C GLU A 118 4.83 -0.56 -9.32
N ASN A 119 5.24 -1.81 -9.12
CA ASN A 119 4.98 -2.55 -7.87
C ASN A 119 5.63 -1.92 -6.63
N ARG A 120 6.70 -1.13 -6.80
CA ARG A 120 7.49 -0.58 -5.67
C ARG A 120 6.79 0.54 -4.91
N HIS A 121 5.74 1.12 -5.47
CA HIS A 121 5.00 2.22 -4.85
C HIS A 121 3.48 2.04 -4.90
N THR A 122 3.00 0.84 -5.26
CA THR A 122 1.57 0.57 -5.40
C THR A 122 1.08 -0.55 -4.49
N VAL A 123 -0.20 -0.47 -4.08
CA VAL A 123 -0.97 -1.56 -3.47
C VAL A 123 -1.92 -2.12 -4.50
N GLY A 124 -1.91 -3.44 -4.72
CA GLY A 124 -2.83 -4.11 -5.63
C GLY A 124 -4.02 -4.72 -4.90
N ILE A 125 -5.23 -4.37 -5.35
CA ILE A 125 -6.49 -5.01 -4.96
C ILE A 125 -7.02 -5.79 -6.15
N ASN A 126 -7.24 -7.09 -5.98
CA ASN A 126 -7.90 -7.91 -6.98
C ASN A 126 -9.38 -8.13 -6.61
N ILE A 127 -10.28 -7.84 -7.53
CA ILE A 127 -11.71 -8.14 -7.41
C ILE A 127 -11.99 -9.41 -8.22
N VAL A 128 -12.55 -10.43 -7.56
CA VAL A 128 -12.71 -11.78 -8.13
C VAL A 128 -13.78 -11.80 -9.21
N GLY A 129 -13.39 -12.14 -10.43
CA GLY A 129 -14.26 -12.30 -11.58
C GLY A 129 -13.57 -11.99 -12.91
N ASN A 130 -14.27 -12.25 -14.02
CA ASN A 130 -13.89 -11.77 -15.35
C ASN A 130 -14.82 -10.62 -15.74
N PHE A 131 -14.39 -9.39 -15.54
CA PHE A 131 -15.19 -8.21 -15.81
C PHE A 131 -15.07 -7.68 -17.27
N GLU A 132 -14.54 -8.50 -18.15
CA GLU A 132 -14.80 -8.33 -19.59
C GLU A 132 -16.19 -8.89 -19.97
N ASP A 133 -16.71 -9.87 -19.22
CA ASP A 133 -17.94 -10.61 -19.53
C ASP A 133 -19.04 -10.48 -18.47
N ALA A 134 -18.69 -10.05 -17.25
CA ALA A 134 -19.61 -9.91 -16.11
C ALA A 134 -19.44 -8.56 -15.44
N VAL A 135 -20.43 -8.15 -14.66
CA VAL A 135 -20.36 -6.96 -13.78
C VAL A 135 -19.96 -7.37 -12.37
N PRO A 136 -19.26 -6.49 -11.61
CA PRO A 136 -19.00 -6.75 -10.19
C PRO A 136 -20.33 -6.77 -9.41
N THR A 137 -20.36 -7.55 -8.32
CA THR A 137 -21.50 -7.52 -7.41
C THR A 137 -21.50 -6.24 -6.58
N GLU A 138 -22.67 -5.84 -6.05
CA GLU A 138 -22.75 -4.69 -5.14
C GLU A 138 -21.89 -4.90 -3.89
N ALA A 139 -21.85 -6.14 -3.35
CA ALA A 139 -20.98 -6.48 -2.24
C ALA A 139 -19.50 -6.28 -2.56
N GLN A 140 -19.06 -6.60 -3.77
CA GLN A 140 -17.69 -6.35 -4.22
C GLN A 140 -17.39 -4.85 -4.32
N LYS A 141 -18.28 -4.07 -4.92
CA LYS A 141 -18.12 -2.61 -5.07
C LYS A 141 -18.02 -1.95 -3.70
N HIS A 142 -18.96 -2.26 -2.81
CA HIS A 142 -18.99 -1.73 -1.45
C HIS A 142 -17.74 -2.08 -0.65
N SER A 143 -17.33 -3.36 -0.65
CA SER A 143 -16.11 -3.79 0.05
C SER A 143 -14.84 -3.16 -0.54
N ALA A 144 -14.77 -3.00 -1.88
CA ALA A 144 -13.65 -2.32 -2.52
C ALA A 144 -13.59 -0.84 -2.13
N ALA A 145 -14.73 -0.15 -2.06
CA ALA A 145 -14.80 1.26 -1.62
C ALA A 145 -14.30 1.43 -0.18
N HIS A 146 -14.76 0.58 0.75
CA HIS A 146 -14.29 0.58 2.15
C HIS A 146 -12.79 0.30 2.25
N LEU A 147 -12.29 -0.71 1.53
CA LEU A 147 -10.88 -1.06 1.52
C LEU A 147 -10.01 0.08 0.97
N ILE A 148 -10.45 0.73 -0.11
CA ILE A 148 -9.77 1.90 -0.68
C ILE A 148 -9.70 3.03 0.35
N ALA A 149 -10.81 3.35 1.03
CA ALA A 149 -10.86 4.40 2.05
C ALA A 149 -9.90 4.10 3.22
N ALA A 150 -9.90 2.86 3.72
CA ALA A 150 -9.00 2.41 4.78
C ALA A 150 -7.53 2.48 4.39
N LEU A 151 -7.18 2.05 3.18
CA LEU A 151 -5.81 2.14 2.64
C LEU A 151 -5.38 3.60 2.44
N CYS A 152 -6.26 4.45 1.93
CA CYS A 152 -6.00 5.88 1.80
C CYS A 152 -5.75 6.52 3.17
N THR A 153 -6.50 6.11 4.21
CA THR A 153 -6.28 6.56 5.58
C THR A 153 -4.90 6.18 6.10
N VAL A 154 -4.51 4.92 5.94
CA VAL A 154 -3.21 4.40 6.41
C VAL A 154 -2.04 5.02 5.65
N TYR A 155 -2.15 5.16 4.34
CA TYR A 155 -1.07 5.72 3.51
C TYR A 155 -1.15 7.24 3.37
N GLN A 156 -2.08 7.90 4.04
CA GLN A 156 -2.28 9.36 4.00
C GLN A 156 -2.47 9.89 2.57
N LEU A 157 -3.24 9.14 1.79
CA LEU A 157 -3.67 9.51 0.45
C LEU A 157 -5.09 10.05 0.49
N ASP A 158 -5.48 10.83 -0.50
CA ASP A 158 -6.88 11.14 -0.75
C ASP A 158 -7.39 10.18 -1.85
N PRO A 159 -8.57 9.56 -1.71
CA PRO A 159 -9.10 8.65 -2.73
C PRO A 159 -9.58 9.45 -3.94
N ILE A 160 -8.76 9.52 -4.98
CA ILE A 160 -9.01 10.29 -6.21
C ILE A 160 -8.84 9.36 -7.41
N TRP A 161 -9.95 9.13 -8.16
CA TRP A 161 -9.92 8.35 -9.37
C TRP A 161 -8.94 8.95 -10.41
N GLY A 162 -8.17 8.08 -11.05
CA GLY A 162 -7.15 8.46 -12.04
C GLY A 162 -5.89 9.11 -11.46
N VAL A 163 -5.82 9.33 -10.14
CA VAL A 163 -4.65 9.89 -9.46
C VAL A 163 -4.06 8.89 -8.47
N THR A 164 -4.75 8.67 -7.35
CA THR A 164 -4.31 7.76 -6.27
C THR A 164 -4.98 6.39 -6.34
N VAL A 165 -6.08 6.25 -7.08
CA VAL A 165 -6.74 4.98 -7.39
C VAL A 165 -6.85 4.84 -8.89
N LYS A 166 -6.34 3.74 -9.45
CA LYS A 166 -6.27 3.48 -10.89
C LYS A 166 -6.59 2.03 -11.20
N GLY A 167 -7.00 1.75 -12.44
CA GLY A 167 -7.05 0.40 -12.96
C GLY A 167 -5.68 -0.05 -13.50
N HIS A 168 -5.45 -1.35 -13.62
CA HIS A 168 -4.19 -1.87 -14.18
C HIS A 168 -3.92 -1.33 -15.59
N ARG A 169 -4.94 -1.16 -16.41
CA ARG A 169 -4.81 -0.61 -17.79
C ARG A 169 -4.30 0.83 -17.88
N ASP A 170 -4.32 1.56 -16.76
CA ASP A 170 -3.79 2.93 -16.72
C ASP A 170 -2.26 2.97 -16.67
N PHE A 171 -1.62 1.81 -16.46
CA PHE A 171 -0.18 1.64 -16.41
C PHE A 171 0.36 0.79 -17.55
N ASN A 172 -0.32 -0.31 -17.88
CA ASN A 172 0.13 -1.27 -18.86
C ASN A 172 -0.94 -1.55 -19.93
N ALA A 173 -0.54 -1.96 -21.11
CA ALA A 173 -1.45 -2.38 -22.17
C ALA A 173 -2.10 -3.74 -21.82
N THR A 174 -3.24 -3.71 -21.15
CA THR A 174 -3.99 -4.89 -20.67
C THR A 174 -5.49 -4.63 -20.66
N ALA A 175 -6.31 -5.70 -20.74
CA ALA A 175 -7.75 -5.62 -20.53
C ALA A 175 -8.12 -5.45 -19.04
N CYS A 176 -7.21 -5.82 -18.10
CA CYS A 176 -7.45 -5.69 -16.66
C CYS A 176 -7.68 -4.22 -16.25
N PRO A 177 -8.68 -3.92 -15.41
CA PRO A 177 -9.51 -4.81 -14.58
C PRO A 177 -10.81 -5.29 -15.27
N GLY A 178 -10.91 -5.25 -16.56
CA GLY A 178 -12.10 -5.59 -17.34
C GLY A 178 -12.97 -4.36 -17.59
N ARG A 179 -13.66 -4.32 -18.74
CA ARG A 179 -14.41 -3.14 -19.20
C ARG A 179 -15.52 -2.72 -18.24
N TYR A 180 -16.23 -3.70 -17.65
CA TYR A 180 -17.35 -3.39 -16.75
C TYR A 180 -16.87 -2.88 -15.39
N LEU A 181 -15.89 -3.54 -14.77
CA LEU A 181 -15.33 -3.02 -13.50
C LEU A 181 -14.66 -1.67 -13.71
N TYR A 182 -13.93 -1.48 -14.81
CA TYR A 182 -13.27 -0.20 -15.07
C TYR A 182 -14.26 0.95 -15.20
N ALA A 183 -15.44 0.71 -15.81
CA ALA A 183 -16.50 1.71 -15.91
C ALA A 183 -17.12 2.08 -14.53
N GLU A 184 -17.13 1.15 -13.57
CA GLU A 184 -17.66 1.36 -12.23
C GLU A 184 -16.65 2.02 -11.27
N LEU A 185 -15.34 2.03 -11.61
CA LEU A 185 -14.31 2.54 -10.69
C LEU A 185 -14.52 4.01 -10.26
N PRO A 186 -14.97 4.95 -11.11
CA PRO A 186 -15.26 6.30 -10.66
C PRO A 186 -16.29 6.36 -9.53
N GLU A 187 -17.35 5.54 -9.60
CA GLU A 187 -18.41 5.47 -8.60
C GLU A 187 -17.91 4.80 -7.31
N ILE A 188 -17.17 3.69 -7.44
CA ILE A 188 -16.53 3.01 -6.30
C ILE A 188 -15.59 3.95 -5.54
N VAL A 189 -14.82 4.77 -6.26
CA VAL A 189 -13.91 5.74 -5.63
C VAL A 189 -14.66 6.91 -4.99
N GLU A 190 -15.78 7.34 -5.56
CA GLU A 190 -16.62 8.36 -4.92
C GLU A 190 -17.27 7.83 -3.64
N GLU A 191 -17.74 6.57 -3.63
CA GLU A 191 -18.17 5.90 -2.41
C GLU A 191 -17.04 5.82 -1.38
N ALA A 192 -15.81 5.45 -1.80
CA ALA A 192 -14.65 5.46 -0.93
C ALA A 192 -14.37 6.83 -0.32
N ARG A 193 -14.60 7.93 -1.03
CA ARG A 193 -14.46 9.29 -0.50
C ARG A 193 -15.45 9.60 0.60
N VAL A 194 -16.67 9.09 0.50
CA VAL A 194 -17.69 9.23 1.56
C VAL A 194 -17.23 8.53 2.83
N TYR A 195 -16.75 7.27 2.73
CA TYR A 195 -16.20 6.55 3.89
C TYR A 195 -14.95 7.20 4.45
N TYR A 196 -14.03 7.63 3.58
CA TYR A 196 -12.82 8.35 3.98
C TYR A 196 -13.12 9.62 4.78
N GLY A 197 -14.25 10.29 4.50
CA GLY A 197 -14.74 11.45 5.25
C GLY A 197 -15.43 11.12 6.57
N SER A 198 -15.65 9.85 6.92
CA SER A 198 -16.29 9.46 8.16
C SER A 198 -15.47 9.87 9.39
N ASP A 199 -16.15 10.16 10.51
CA ASP A 199 -15.50 10.56 11.77
C ASP A 199 -14.51 9.49 12.28
N GLU A 200 -14.84 8.22 12.07
CA GLU A 200 -13.96 7.08 12.42
C GLU A 200 -12.63 7.14 11.68
N LEU A 201 -12.65 7.23 10.34
CA LEU A 201 -11.43 7.26 9.54
C LEU A 201 -10.64 8.57 9.70
N GLN A 202 -11.34 9.70 9.88
CA GLN A 202 -10.66 10.97 10.18
C GLN A 202 -9.97 10.95 11.54
N THR A 203 -10.57 10.34 12.55
CA THR A 203 -9.96 10.15 13.87
C THR A 203 -8.72 9.28 13.78
N GLU A 204 -8.79 8.16 13.07
CA GLU A 204 -7.66 7.26 12.87
C GLU A 204 -6.52 7.93 12.07
N ARG A 205 -6.86 8.69 11.04
CA ARG A 205 -5.88 9.49 10.28
C ARG A 205 -5.11 10.45 11.18
N LEU A 206 -5.82 11.17 12.05
CA LEU A 206 -5.19 12.08 13.01
C LEU A 206 -4.29 11.33 13.99
N ARG A 207 -4.70 10.16 14.47
CA ARG A 207 -3.91 9.30 15.35
C ARG A 207 -2.60 8.87 14.67
N ILE A 208 -2.66 8.38 13.44
CA ILE A 208 -1.50 7.97 12.64
C ILE A 208 -0.54 9.15 12.44
N MET A 209 -1.04 10.32 12.08
CA MET A 209 -0.22 11.52 11.89
C MET A 209 0.49 11.97 13.19
N GLN A 210 -0.19 11.85 14.34
CA GLN A 210 0.40 12.18 15.65
C GLN A 210 1.50 11.20 16.03
N GLN A 211 1.28 9.91 15.79
CA GLN A 211 2.26 8.87 16.05
C GLN A 211 3.52 9.07 15.19
N GLU A 212 3.37 9.30 13.89
CA GLU A 212 4.52 9.56 13.01
C GLU A 212 5.32 10.79 13.43
N ARG A 213 4.66 11.85 13.91
CA ARG A 213 5.34 13.04 14.45
C ARG A 213 6.16 12.70 15.69
N ALA A 214 5.58 11.94 16.61
CA ALA A 214 6.27 11.53 17.84
C ALA A 214 7.51 10.68 17.53
N GLU A 215 7.40 9.74 16.59
CA GLU A 215 8.52 8.92 16.13
C GLU A 215 9.63 9.75 15.49
N GLN A 216 9.27 10.72 14.63
CA GLN A 216 10.24 11.63 14.03
C GLN A 216 10.97 12.50 15.05
N GLU A 217 10.25 12.97 16.08
CA GLU A 217 10.86 13.73 17.19
C GLU A 217 11.83 12.88 18.00
N GLN A 218 11.46 11.64 18.31
CA GLN A 218 12.35 10.70 18.99
C GLN A 218 13.61 10.39 18.17
N GLN A 219 13.47 10.16 16.87
CA GLN A 219 14.62 9.95 15.99
C GLN A 219 15.55 11.15 15.95
N ARG A 220 14.99 12.37 15.87
CA ARG A 220 15.77 13.61 15.91
C ARG A 220 16.50 13.78 17.24
N ALA A 221 15.85 13.46 18.37
CA ALA A 221 16.47 13.51 19.69
C ALA A 221 17.63 12.51 19.79
N ARG A 222 17.43 11.25 19.36
CA ARG A 222 18.49 10.24 19.32
C ARG A 222 19.68 10.67 18.45
N MET A 223 19.44 11.28 17.29
CA MET A 223 20.50 11.79 16.43
C MET A 223 21.28 12.93 17.09
N ARG A 224 20.61 13.89 17.76
CA ARG A 224 21.27 14.97 18.51
C ARG A 224 22.20 14.41 19.58
N THR A 225 21.70 13.48 20.41
CA THR A 225 22.51 12.84 21.46
C THR A 225 23.73 12.12 20.89
N ARG A 226 23.60 11.41 19.75
CA ARG A 226 24.73 10.75 19.08
C ARG A 226 25.76 11.76 18.56
N MET A 227 25.32 12.88 17.98
CA MET A 227 26.21 13.95 17.50
C MET A 227 26.98 14.61 18.63
N GLU A 228 26.31 14.93 19.73
CA GLU A 228 26.92 15.50 20.93
C GLU A 228 27.96 14.54 21.55
N ALA A 229 27.65 13.24 21.62
CA ALA A 229 28.58 12.22 22.09
C ALA A 229 29.81 12.08 21.18
N ALA A 230 29.65 12.20 19.86
CA ALA A 230 30.75 12.16 18.90
C ALA A 230 31.64 13.40 19.02
N GLN A 231 31.08 14.60 19.19
CA GLN A 231 31.83 15.82 19.37
C GLN A 231 32.66 15.81 20.68
N ASN A 232 32.08 15.28 21.76
CA ASN A 232 32.78 15.15 23.05
C ASN A 232 33.93 14.14 23.01
N LYS A 233 33.88 13.12 22.16
CA LYS A 233 35.00 12.17 21.94
C LYS A 233 36.15 12.79 21.17
N ASN A 234 35.85 13.66 20.20
CA ASN A 234 36.89 14.31 19.39
C ASN A 234 37.49 15.55 20.01
N GLY A 235 36.92 16.09 21.11
CA GLY A 235 37.36 17.28 21.81
C GLY A 235 38.21 17.03 23.07
N ARG A 236 38.66 15.79 23.37
CA ARG A 236 39.60 15.56 24.48
C ARG A 236 41.03 15.70 23.94
N PRO A 237 41.78 16.74 24.42
CA PRO A 237 43.21 16.80 24.13
C PRO A 237 43.94 15.66 24.89
N SER A 238 44.84 15.01 24.19
CA SER A 238 45.79 14.03 24.72
C SER A 238 46.77 14.63 25.71
#